data_4a4e833309f882813a5428fcfbf4ce08
#
_entry.id   4a4e833309f882813a5428fcfbf4ce08
#
_cell.length_a   1.000
_cell.length_b   1.000
_cell.length_c   1.000
_cell.angle_alpha   90.00
_cell.angle_beta   90.00
_cell.angle_gamma   90.00
#
_symmetry.space_group_name_H-M   'P 1'
#
loop_
_entity.id
_entity.type
_entity.pdbx_description
1 polymer ?
#
loop_
_entity_poly.entity_id
_entity_poly.type
_entity_poly.pdbx_seq_one_letter_code
_entity_poly.pdbx_strand_id
1 'polypeptide(L)'
;MSRPGSYSLQSRLLVSVSILLTVFLGLTGVVLDRAFRASAEAGIAEQLQVQIYVLLAAVDQSDGDFYFIEDLREPRFSQLNSGLYGLIRDADGQVLLRTPSALELAVNELALGRELSRGDTQFRRLAGASELEFFVSSYAVTWENRPAPVIFTVLEDTATYHLEVNQFRRSLWSWLGGLAALLLLLQLALLRWGLAPLRRLARDLVSIERGDSETLGEDYPRELNAVTTNLNLLIQSERKQQQRYRTTLGDLAHSLKTPLAVIQGEMASLRSGPDDAAATASDVV
;
A
#
# COMPACT_ATOMS: atom_id res chain seq x y z
N MET A 1 19.06 19.46 -24.35
CA MET A 1 19.07 18.99 -22.95
C MET A 1 17.72 19.34 -22.32
N SER A 2 16.77 18.40 -22.34
CA SER A 2 15.44 18.58 -21.76
C SER A 2 15.57 18.57 -20.23
N ARG A 3 15.17 19.66 -19.59
CA ARG A 3 15.08 19.75 -18.12
C ARG A 3 14.14 18.66 -17.61
N PRO A 4 14.53 17.87 -16.60
CA PRO A 4 13.61 16.92 -15.98
C PRO A 4 12.43 17.71 -15.41
N GLY A 5 11.23 17.39 -15.86
CA GLY A 5 9.99 18.04 -15.44
C GLY A 5 9.91 18.10 -13.93
N SER A 6 9.77 19.28 -13.37
CA SER A 6 9.56 19.50 -11.94
C SER A 6 8.20 18.88 -11.56
N TYR A 7 8.21 17.66 -11.05
CA TYR A 7 7.02 17.05 -10.45
C TYR A 7 6.43 18.02 -9.43
N SER A 8 5.14 18.29 -9.52
CA SER A 8 4.48 19.19 -8.58
C SER A 8 4.66 18.66 -7.14
N LEU A 9 4.74 19.57 -6.17
CA LEU A 9 4.84 19.20 -4.75
C LEU A 9 3.75 18.19 -4.34
N GLN A 10 2.56 18.35 -4.95
CA GLN A 10 1.43 17.43 -4.77
C GLN A 10 1.76 16.01 -5.22
N SER A 11 2.38 15.85 -6.39
CA SER A 11 2.69 14.51 -6.90
C SER A 11 3.79 13.83 -6.08
N ARG A 12 4.76 14.60 -5.57
CA ARG A 12 5.80 14.06 -4.67
C ARG A 12 5.22 13.58 -3.36
N LEU A 13 4.35 14.36 -2.72
CA LEU A 13 3.68 13.96 -1.48
C LEU A 13 2.76 12.74 -1.69
N LEU A 14 1.99 12.75 -2.79
CA LEU A 14 1.11 11.64 -3.11
C LEU A 14 1.91 10.35 -3.31
N VAL A 15 2.97 10.38 -4.11
CA VAL A 15 3.80 9.20 -4.38
C VAL A 15 4.50 8.70 -3.12
N SER A 16 5.11 9.59 -2.32
CA SER A 16 5.83 9.16 -1.11
C SER A 16 4.90 8.51 -0.08
N VAL A 17 3.73 9.09 0.17
CA VAL A 17 2.77 8.51 1.12
C VAL A 17 2.14 7.22 0.57
N SER A 18 1.87 7.16 -0.75
CA SER A 18 1.37 5.93 -1.40
C SER A 18 2.39 4.79 -1.31
N ILE A 19 3.67 5.06 -1.53
CA ILE A 19 4.74 4.06 -1.37
C ILE A 19 4.79 3.57 0.07
N LEU A 20 4.81 4.50 1.04
CA LEU A 20 4.84 4.16 2.46
C LEU A 20 3.64 3.28 2.85
N LEU A 21 2.44 3.65 2.40
CA LEU A 21 1.21 2.91 2.64
C LEU A 21 1.27 1.50 2.03
N THR A 22 1.73 1.39 0.77
CA THR A 22 1.84 0.11 0.08
C THR A 22 2.85 -0.81 0.77
N VAL A 23 4.01 -0.29 1.17
CA VAL A 23 5.02 -1.06 1.90
C VAL A 23 4.48 -1.51 3.25
N PHE A 24 3.82 -0.63 4.00
CA PHE A 24 3.25 -0.96 5.31
C PHE A 24 2.16 -2.04 5.21
N LEU A 25 1.18 -1.87 4.32
CA LEU A 25 0.10 -2.84 4.13
C LEU A 25 0.62 -4.17 3.56
N GLY A 26 1.57 -4.10 2.61
CA GLY A 26 2.21 -5.29 2.06
C GLY A 26 2.97 -6.09 3.11
N LEU A 27 3.77 -5.42 3.96
CA LEU A 27 4.48 -6.07 5.07
C LEU A 27 3.50 -6.67 6.08
N THR A 28 2.46 -5.93 6.46
CA THR A 28 1.41 -6.42 7.35
C THR A 28 0.73 -7.66 6.78
N GLY A 29 0.38 -7.65 5.48
CA GLY A 29 -0.21 -8.80 4.81
C GLY A 29 0.68 -10.04 4.83
N VAL A 30 1.99 -9.88 4.56
CA VAL A 30 2.95 -10.98 4.60
C VAL A 30 3.13 -11.54 6.03
N VAL A 31 3.19 -10.68 7.04
CA VAL A 31 3.32 -11.11 8.44
C VAL A 31 2.09 -11.89 8.89
N LEU A 32 0.88 -11.39 8.56
CA LEU A 32 -0.38 -12.06 8.89
C LEU A 32 -0.54 -13.40 8.14
N ASP A 33 -0.17 -13.48 6.85
CA ASP A 33 -0.21 -14.74 6.08
C ASP A 33 0.72 -15.79 6.70
N ARG A 34 1.93 -15.39 7.11
CA ARG A 34 2.87 -16.30 7.80
C ARG A 34 2.37 -16.73 9.17
N ALA A 35 1.87 -15.79 9.97
CA ALA A 35 1.34 -16.09 11.31
C ALA A 35 0.15 -17.03 11.23
N PHE A 36 -0.76 -16.84 10.28
CA PHE A 36 -1.90 -17.72 10.07
C PHE A 36 -1.46 -19.14 9.70
N ARG A 37 -0.51 -19.30 8.75
CA ARG A 37 0.01 -20.62 8.38
C ARG A 37 0.67 -21.33 9.54
N ALA A 38 1.51 -20.64 10.30
CA ALA A 38 2.16 -21.22 11.47
C ALA A 38 1.15 -21.65 12.53
N SER A 39 0.09 -20.86 12.75
CA SER A 39 -0.98 -21.21 13.68
C SER A 39 -1.80 -22.40 13.18
N ALA A 40 -2.12 -22.46 11.89
CA ALA A 40 -2.87 -23.57 11.30
C ALA A 40 -2.06 -24.88 11.36
N GLU A 41 -0.76 -24.84 11.04
CA GLU A 41 0.12 -26.03 11.16
C GLU A 41 0.26 -26.49 12.60
N ALA A 42 0.37 -25.58 13.57
CA ALA A 42 0.41 -25.93 14.99
C ALA A 42 -0.91 -26.56 15.45
N GLY A 43 -2.06 -26.05 14.99
CA GLY A 43 -3.37 -26.63 15.29
C GLY A 43 -3.53 -28.05 14.73
N ILE A 44 -3.05 -28.29 13.50
CA ILE A 44 -3.06 -29.64 12.90
C ILE A 44 -2.14 -30.59 13.70
N ALA A 45 -0.96 -30.12 14.10
CA ALA A 45 -0.05 -30.94 14.91
C ALA A 45 -0.70 -31.39 16.23
N GLU A 46 -1.40 -30.48 16.93
CA GLU A 46 -2.11 -30.76 18.15
C GLU A 46 -3.28 -31.73 17.89
N GLN A 47 -4.06 -31.52 16.84
CA GLN A 47 -5.15 -32.39 16.45
C GLN A 47 -4.66 -33.81 16.13
N LEU A 48 -3.59 -33.97 15.36
CA LEU A 48 -3.01 -35.27 15.03
C LEU A 48 -2.46 -35.97 16.27
N GLN A 49 -1.94 -35.25 17.25
CA GLN A 49 -1.50 -35.83 18.51
C GLN A 49 -2.66 -36.41 19.29
N VAL A 50 -3.80 -35.72 19.31
CA VAL A 50 -5.04 -36.26 19.91
C VAL A 50 -5.49 -37.55 19.18
N GLN A 51 -5.41 -37.56 17.85
CA GLN A 51 -5.76 -38.75 17.06
C GLN A 51 -4.82 -39.94 17.32
N ILE A 52 -3.54 -39.70 17.61
CA ILE A 52 -2.60 -40.75 18.05
C ILE A 52 -3.09 -41.39 19.37
N TYR A 53 -3.54 -40.59 20.34
CA TYR A 53 -4.07 -41.14 21.61
C TYR A 53 -5.38 -41.91 21.41
N VAL A 54 -6.22 -41.45 20.48
CA VAL A 54 -7.44 -42.21 20.11
C VAL A 54 -7.06 -43.56 19.51
N LEU A 55 -6.07 -43.60 18.62
CA LEU A 55 -5.58 -44.83 18.01
C LEU A 55 -4.91 -45.74 19.04
N LEU A 56 -4.10 -45.15 19.94
CA LEU A 56 -3.45 -45.90 21.03
C LEU A 56 -4.46 -46.57 21.96
N ALA A 57 -5.56 -45.90 22.30
CA ALA A 57 -6.59 -46.41 23.16
C ALA A 57 -7.47 -47.53 22.53
N ALA A 58 -7.46 -47.60 21.18
CA ALA A 58 -8.28 -48.54 20.42
C ALA A 58 -7.56 -49.84 20.06
N VAL A 59 -6.28 -50.00 20.45
CA VAL A 59 -5.41 -51.10 20.00
C VAL A 59 -4.99 -51.94 21.18
N ASP A 60 -5.01 -53.27 20.99
CA ASP A 60 -4.44 -54.25 21.92
C ASP A 60 -3.58 -55.28 21.17
N GLN A 61 -2.88 -56.12 21.92
CA GLN A 61 -2.00 -57.13 21.38
C GLN A 61 -2.35 -58.52 21.95
N SER A 62 -2.53 -59.52 21.08
CA SER A 62 -2.64 -60.92 21.45
C SER A 62 -1.71 -61.75 20.58
N ASP A 63 -0.99 -62.68 21.22
CA ASP A 63 -0.05 -63.62 20.58
C ASP A 63 1.02 -62.94 19.69
N GLY A 64 1.33 -61.67 19.97
CA GLY A 64 2.33 -60.91 19.21
C GLY A 64 1.74 -60.04 18.10
N ASP A 65 0.49 -60.23 17.72
CA ASP A 65 -0.20 -59.47 16.69
C ASP A 65 -1.05 -58.33 17.28
N PHE A 66 -1.08 -57.20 16.61
CA PHE A 66 -1.89 -56.03 16.96
C PHE A 66 -3.25 -56.11 16.30
N TYR A 67 -4.31 -55.75 17.06
CA TYR A 67 -5.67 -55.69 16.56
C TYR A 67 -6.45 -54.53 17.20
N PHE A 68 -7.54 -54.08 16.57
CA PHE A 68 -8.44 -53.09 17.14
C PHE A 68 -9.45 -53.79 18.09
N ILE A 69 -9.56 -53.27 19.32
CA ILE A 69 -10.44 -53.82 20.36
C ILE A 69 -11.91 -53.56 20.04
N GLU A 70 -12.18 -52.33 19.53
CA GLU A 70 -13.52 -51.80 19.24
C GLU A 70 -13.48 -51.02 17.91
N ASP A 71 -14.67 -50.60 17.45
CA ASP A 71 -14.78 -49.67 16.36
C ASP A 71 -14.06 -48.35 16.72
N LEU A 72 -13.24 -47.88 15.79
CA LEU A 72 -12.49 -46.67 15.96
C LEU A 72 -13.43 -45.47 16.18
N ARG A 73 -13.27 -44.79 17.34
CA ARG A 73 -14.12 -43.66 17.73
C ARG A 73 -14.11 -42.49 16.74
N GLU A 74 -13.03 -42.38 15.97
CA GLU A 74 -12.94 -41.46 14.87
C GLU A 74 -13.41 -42.11 13.57
N PRO A 75 -14.58 -41.71 13.01
CA PRO A 75 -15.15 -42.38 11.84
C PRO A 75 -14.26 -42.28 10.59
N ARG A 76 -13.42 -41.25 10.51
CA ARG A 76 -12.49 -41.03 9.37
C ARG A 76 -11.46 -42.17 9.28
N PHE A 77 -11.10 -42.83 10.36
CA PHE A 77 -10.20 -43.98 10.31
C PHE A 77 -10.85 -45.22 9.67
N SER A 78 -12.17 -45.30 9.70
CA SER A 78 -12.93 -46.45 9.16
C SER A 78 -13.38 -46.23 7.70
N GLN A 79 -13.26 -45.01 7.16
CA GLN A 79 -13.68 -44.67 5.80
C GLN A 79 -12.50 -44.64 4.84
N LEU A 80 -12.59 -45.35 3.74
CA LEU A 80 -11.60 -45.31 2.66
C LEU A 80 -11.48 -43.87 2.11
N ASN A 81 -10.26 -43.46 1.86
CA ASN A 81 -9.96 -42.13 1.27
C ASN A 81 -10.53 -40.94 2.09
N SER A 82 -10.69 -41.07 3.39
CA SER A 82 -11.18 -40.01 4.28
C SER A 82 -10.23 -38.86 4.47
N GLY A 83 -8.98 -38.98 4.00
CA GLY A 83 -7.90 -38.03 4.25
C GLY A 83 -7.22 -38.15 5.61
N LEU A 84 -7.68 -39.04 6.50
CA LEU A 84 -7.06 -39.34 7.78
C LEU A 84 -6.69 -40.83 7.86
N TYR A 85 -5.43 -41.13 8.11
CA TYR A 85 -4.87 -42.48 8.04
C TYR A 85 -4.09 -42.79 9.31
N GLY A 86 -4.25 -44.00 9.85
CA GLY A 86 -3.54 -44.47 11.02
C GLY A 86 -2.67 -45.69 10.70
N LEU A 87 -1.45 -45.68 11.20
CA LEU A 87 -0.48 -46.76 11.05
C LEU A 87 0.20 -47.06 12.37
N ILE A 88 0.39 -48.35 12.65
CA ILE A 88 1.21 -48.81 13.75
C ILE A 88 2.40 -49.54 13.15
N ARG A 89 3.60 -49.17 13.56
CA ARG A 89 4.87 -49.70 13.01
C ARG A 89 5.79 -50.14 14.13
N ASP A 90 6.69 -51.04 13.81
CA ASP A 90 7.83 -51.33 14.67
C ASP A 90 8.98 -50.33 14.51
N ALA A 91 10.04 -50.50 15.27
CA ALA A 91 11.24 -49.68 15.22
C ALA A 91 11.99 -49.78 13.85
N ASP A 92 11.84 -50.89 13.16
CA ASP A 92 12.46 -51.15 11.84
C ASP A 92 11.62 -50.54 10.71
N GLY A 93 10.43 -50.01 11.03
CA GLY A 93 9.54 -49.36 10.08
C GLY A 93 8.54 -50.34 9.42
N GLN A 94 8.50 -51.61 9.85
CA GLN A 94 7.50 -52.54 9.36
C GLN A 94 6.10 -52.15 9.89
N VAL A 95 5.11 -52.26 9.06
CA VAL A 95 3.72 -51.95 9.43
C VAL A 95 3.12 -53.16 10.10
N LEU A 96 2.74 -52.98 11.35
CA LEU A 96 2.10 -54.01 12.20
C LEU A 96 0.60 -53.98 12.05
N LEU A 97 -0.01 -52.80 12.00
CA LEU A 97 -1.46 -52.63 11.87
C LEU A 97 -1.76 -51.34 11.05
N ARG A 98 -2.86 -51.37 10.30
CA ARG A 98 -3.38 -50.23 9.54
C ARG A 98 -4.83 -50.00 9.86
N THR A 99 -5.24 -48.73 9.89
CA THR A 99 -6.68 -48.40 9.87
C THR A 99 -7.31 -48.79 8.53
N PRO A 100 -8.62 -49.05 8.47
CA PRO A 100 -9.31 -49.28 7.20
C PRO A 100 -9.09 -48.18 6.15
N SER A 101 -9.03 -46.93 6.59
CA SER A 101 -8.74 -45.79 5.72
C SER A 101 -7.36 -45.85 5.03
N ALA A 102 -6.38 -46.50 5.68
CA ALA A 102 -5.00 -46.57 5.20
C ALA A 102 -4.70 -47.81 4.33
N LEU A 103 -5.70 -48.65 4.01
CA LEU A 103 -5.50 -49.90 3.25
C LEU A 103 -4.96 -49.64 1.83
N GLU A 104 -5.42 -48.60 1.18
CA GLU A 104 -4.99 -48.20 -0.19
C GLU A 104 -3.78 -47.28 -0.19
N LEU A 105 -3.29 -46.86 0.98
CA LEU A 105 -2.16 -45.95 1.08
C LEU A 105 -0.84 -46.67 0.74
N ALA A 106 -0.08 -46.15 -0.23
CA ALA A 106 1.24 -46.68 -0.57
C ALA A 106 2.30 -46.32 0.49
N VAL A 107 2.20 -46.92 1.66
CA VAL A 107 3.02 -46.59 2.85
C VAL A 107 4.54 -46.77 2.59
N ASN A 108 4.90 -47.74 1.76
CA ASN A 108 6.30 -48.03 1.44
C ASN A 108 7.00 -46.90 0.67
N GLU A 109 6.23 -46.05 -0.01
CA GLU A 109 6.74 -44.87 -0.74
C GLU A 109 6.84 -43.64 0.16
N LEU A 110 6.22 -43.67 1.35
CA LEU A 110 6.32 -42.62 2.33
C LEU A 110 7.61 -42.77 3.14
N ALA A 111 8.47 -41.77 3.09
CA ALA A 111 9.69 -41.73 3.92
C ALA A 111 9.35 -41.50 5.41
N LEU A 112 8.57 -42.40 5.99
CA LEU A 112 8.25 -42.38 7.41
C LEU A 112 9.51 -42.72 8.20
N GLY A 113 10.03 -41.76 9.00
CA GLY A 113 11.29 -41.93 9.75
C GLY A 113 11.34 -43.21 10.58
N ARG A 114 12.51 -43.79 10.66
CA ARG A 114 12.76 -45.07 11.33
C ARG A 114 13.18 -44.94 12.80
N GLU A 115 13.74 -43.77 13.18
CA GLU A 115 14.35 -43.56 14.49
C GLU A 115 13.53 -42.57 15.33
N LEU A 116 12.64 -43.05 16.14
CA LEU A 116 12.03 -42.31 17.23
C LEU A 116 12.40 -42.99 18.55
N SER A 117 12.99 -42.22 19.47
CA SER A 117 13.22 -42.71 20.83
C SER A 117 11.93 -42.81 21.60
N ARG A 118 11.91 -43.65 22.64
CA ARG A 118 10.73 -43.86 23.48
C ARG A 118 10.22 -42.52 24.06
N GLY A 119 8.93 -42.26 23.93
CA GLY A 119 8.30 -41.04 24.40
C GLY A 119 8.43 -39.85 23.49
N ASP A 120 9.18 -39.96 22.38
CA ASP A 120 9.35 -38.86 21.43
C ASP A 120 8.13 -38.72 20.51
N THR A 121 7.74 -37.49 20.26
CA THR A 121 6.75 -37.10 19.24
C THR A 121 7.41 -36.39 18.11
N GLN A 122 7.10 -36.73 16.87
CA GLN A 122 7.60 -36.07 15.69
C GLN A 122 6.46 -35.65 14.79
N PHE A 123 6.39 -34.34 14.50
CA PHE A 123 5.48 -33.77 13.50
C PHE A 123 6.28 -33.31 12.29
N ARG A 124 5.81 -33.62 11.07
CA ARG A 124 6.45 -33.20 9.83
C ARG A 124 5.48 -33.26 8.65
N ARG A 125 5.85 -32.58 7.59
CA ARG A 125 5.17 -32.65 6.30
C ARG A 125 5.94 -33.58 5.38
N LEU A 126 5.25 -34.49 4.72
CA LEU A 126 5.81 -35.44 3.77
C LEU A 126 5.11 -35.32 2.42
N ALA A 127 5.89 -35.35 1.36
CA ALA A 127 5.38 -35.58 0.02
C ALA A 127 5.23 -37.08 -0.19
N GLY A 128 4.05 -37.51 -0.62
CA GLY A 128 3.76 -38.89 -1.04
C GLY A 128 3.97 -39.06 -2.54
N ALA A 129 3.74 -40.28 -3.00
CA ALA A 129 3.62 -40.55 -4.44
C ALA A 129 2.42 -39.77 -5.01
N SER A 130 2.47 -39.36 -6.25
CA SER A 130 1.34 -38.70 -6.94
C SER A 130 1.03 -37.26 -6.46
N GLU A 131 2.04 -36.48 -6.07
CA GLU A 131 1.89 -35.06 -5.63
C GLU A 131 1.01 -34.85 -4.38
N LEU A 132 0.57 -35.93 -3.73
CA LEU A 132 -0.14 -35.83 -2.46
C LEU A 132 0.83 -35.48 -1.34
N GLU A 133 0.50 -34.43 -0.58
CA GLU A 133 1.25 -34.06 0.63
C GLU A 133 0.46 -34.44 1.88
N PHE A 134 1.17 -34.87 2.91
CA PHE A 134 0.58 -35.26 4.18
C PHE A 134 1.26 -34.54 5.34
N PHE A 135 0.46 -34.14 6.30
CA PHE A 135 0.94 -33.89 7.65
C PHE A 135 1.03 -35.23 8.38
N VAL A 136 2.16 -35.47 8.99
CA VAL A 136 2.44 -36.74 9.68
C VAL A 136 2.84 -36.47 11.11
N SER A 137 2.12 -37.04 12.05
CA SER A 137 2.51 -37.09 13.46
C SER A 137 2.80 -38.53 13.86
N SER A 138 3.93 -38.75 14.52
CA SER A 138 4.36 -40.04 14.99
C SER A 138 4.75 -39.97 16.47
N TYR A 139 4.36 -40.95 17.23
CA TYR A 139 4.64 -41.09 18.65
C TYR A 139 5.16 -42.47 18.97
N ALA A 140 6.31 -42.58 19.63
CA ALA A 140 6.93 -43.85 20.01
C ALA A 140 6.57 -44.25 21.44
N VAL A 141 5.94 -45.40 21.60
CA VAL A 141 5.42 -45.93 22.88
C VAL A 141 6.17 -47.16 23.27
N THR A 142 6.40 -47.36 24.56
CA THR A 142 6.81 -48.65 25.12
C THR A 142 5.61 -49.56 25.23
N TRP A 143 5.66 -50.73 24.58
CA TRP A 143 4.59 -51.71 24.64
C TRP A 143 5.00 -52.89 25.54
N GLU A 144 4.03 -53.46 26.28
CA GLU A 144 4.30 -54.63 27.10
C GLU A 144 4.90 -55.76 26.26
N ASN A 145 5.89 -56.45 26.79
CA ASN A 145 6.60 -57.58 26.17
C ASN A 145 7.38 -57.26 24.88
N ARG A 146 7.60 -56.00 24.54
CA ARG A 146 8.49 -55.62 23.39
C ARG A 146 9.71 -54.83 23.85
N PRO A 147 10.94 -55.23 23.46
CA PRO A 147 12.16 -54.51 23.79
C PRO A 147 12.28 -53.22 22.96
N ALA A 148 11.74 -53.18 21.72
CA ALA A 148 11.73 -52.07 20.84
C ALA A 148 10.44 -51.24 20.94
N PRO A 149 10.49 -49.92 20.74
CA PRO A 149 9.30 -49.08 20.77
C PRO A 149 8.37 -49.40 19.60
N VAL A 150 7.07 -49.23 19.84
CA VAL A 150 6.02 -49.28 18.82
C VAL A 150 5.69 -47.81 18.42
N ILE A 151 5.63 -47.52 17.14
CA ILE A 151 5.44 -46.19 16.61
C ILE A 151 4.02 -46.04 16.06
N PHE A 152 3.20 -45.27 16.76
CA PHE A 152 1.89 -44.85 16.29
C PHE A 152 2.04 -43.65 15.38
N THR A 153 1.52 -43.73 14.15
CA THR A 153 1.63 -42.67 13.15
C THR A 153 0.25 -42.35 12.61
N VAL A 154 -0.09 -41.10 12.63
CA VAL A 154 -1.29 -40.55 11.99
C VAL A 154 -0.88 -39.58 10.89
N LEU A 155 -1.53 -39.77 9.74
CA LEU A 155 -1.31 -38.91 8.56
C LEU A 155 -2.64 -38.24 8.22
N GLU A 156 -2.55 -36.97 7.81
CA GLU A 156 -3.69 -36.22 7.31
C GLU A 156 -3.32 -35.52 5.99
N ASP A 157 -4.22 -35.61 5.01
CA ASP A 157 -4.08 -34.97 3.72
C ASP A 157 -4.07 -33.44 3.87
N THR A 158 -3.15 -32.78 3.17
CA THR A 158 -3.03 -31.32 3.17
C THR A 158 -4.08 -30.59 2.35
N ALA A 159 -4.96 -31.29 1.63
CA ALA A 159 -5.96 -30.67 0.77
C ALA A 159 -6.85 -29.67 1.50
N THR A 160 -7.38 -30.06 2.67
CA THR A 160 -8.21 -29.18 3.51
C THR A 160 -7.43 -27.96 4.01
N TYR A 161 -6.20 -28.16 4.45
CA TYR A 161 -5.31 -27.09 4.87
C TYR A 161 -5.08 -26.06 3.74
N HIS A 162 -4.80 -26.55 2.53
CA HIS A 162 -4.61 -25.66 1.38
C HIS A 162 -5.86 -24.86 1.02
N LEU A 163 -7.05 -25.46 1.17
CA LEU A 163 -8.31 -24.75 0.96
C LEU A 163 -8.49 -23.61 1.97
N GLU A 164 -8.28 -23.90 3.27
CA GLU A 164 -8.40 -22.91 4.35
C GLU A 164 -7.39 -21.76 4.19
N VAL A 165 -6.11 -22.10 3.97
CA VAL A 165 -5.05 -21.09 3.76
C VAL A 165 -5.35 -20.22 2.54
N ASN A 166 -5.80 -20.81 1.42
CA ASN A 166 -6.11 -20.06 0.21
C ASN A 166 -7.34 -19.17 0.40
N GLN A 167 -8.36 -19.63 1.12
CA GLN A 167 -9.54 -18.84 1.46
C GLN A 167 -9.15 -17.64 2.35
N PHE A 168 -8.35 -17.90 3.39
CA PHE A 168 -7.83 -16.83 4.25
C PHE A 168 -7.00 -15.80 3.44
N ARG A 169 -6.06 -16.27 2.62
CA ARG A 169 -5.25 -15.38 1.75
C ARG A 169 -6.10 -14.51 0.85
N ARG A 170 -7.10 -15.11 0.18
CA ARG A 170 -7.99 -14.35 -0.71
C ARG A 170 -8.75 -13.28 0.08
N SER A 171 -9.28 -13.63 1.24
CA SER A 171 -9.97 -12.70 2.12
C SER A 171 -9.04 -11.59 2.62
N LEU A 172 -7.85 -11.95 3.13
CA LEU A 172 -6.86 -11.01 3.63
C LEU A 172 -6.45 -9.98 2.57
N TRP A 173 -6.06 -10.45 1.37
CA TRP A 173 -5.63 -9.55 0.31
C TRP A 173 -6.76 -8.71 -0.28
N SER A 174 -8.00 -9.23 -0.31
CA SER A 174 -9.15 -8.43 -0.73
C SER A 174 -9.46 -7.30 0.25
N TRP A 175 -9.41 -7.57 1.56
CA TRP A 175 -9.60 -6.55 2.59
C TRP A 175 -8.47 -5.52 2.62
N LEU A 176 -7.22 -5.95 2.53
CA LEU A 176 -6.06 -5.04 2.46
C LEU A 176 -6.09 -4.19 1.19
N GLY A 177 -6.46 -4.78 0.06
CA GLY A 177 -6.64 -4.06 -1.20
C GLY A 177 -7.76 -3.03 -1.13
N GLY A 178 -8.92 -3.39 -0.57
CA GLY A 178 -10.02 -2.46 -0.34
C GLY A 178 -9.65 -1.31 0.58
N LEU A 179 -8.95 -1.61 1.68
CA LEU A 179 -8.45 -0.60 2.62
C LEU A 179 -7.41 0.32 1.95
N ALA A 180 -6.48 -0.23 1.17
CA ALA A 180 -5.50 0.55 0.42
C ALA A 180 -6.18 1.52 -0.57
N ALA A 181 -7.17 1.04 -1.33
CA ALA A 181 -7.95 1.86 -2.26
C ALA A 181 -8.69 3.00 -1.53
N LEU A 182 -9.33 2.69 -0.40
CA LEU A 182 -10.02 3.68 0.43
C LEU A 182 -9.05 4.75 0.95
N LEU A 183 -7.90 4.34 1.47
CA LEU A 183 -6.89 5.27 1.99
C LEU A 183 -6.28 6.14 0.89
N LEU A 184 -6.05 5.60 -0.30
CA LEU A 184 -5.59 6.36 -1.47
C LEU A 184 -6.63 7.40 -1.92
N LEU A 185 -7.92 7.04 -1.95
CA LEU A 185 -9.00 7.98 -2.27
C LEU A 185 -9.09 9.10 -1.23
N LEU A 186 -9.03 8.74 0.06
CA LEU A 186 -9.04 9.70 1.15
C LEU A 186 -7.82 10.64 1.08
N GLN A 187 -6.64 10.10 0.84
CA GLN A 187 -5.41 10.87 0.65
C GLN A 187 -5.55 11.86 -0.50
N LEU A 188 -6.11 11.44 -1.65
CA LEU A 188 -6.34 12.29 -2.80
C LEU A 188 -7.32 13.43 -2.48
N ALA A 189 -8.41 13.12 -1.77
CA ALA A 189 -9.40 14.10 -1.33
C ALA A 189 -8.79 15.13 -0.37
N LEU A 190 -8.07 14.68 0.66
CA LEU A 190 -7.39 15.54 1.63
C LEU A 190 -6.33 16.44 0.96
N LEU A 191 -5.55 15.89 0.02
CA LEU A 191 -4.54 16.67 -0.69
C LEU A 191 -5.17 17.74 -1.58
N ARG A 192 -6.27 17.41 -2.26
CA ARG A 192 -7.02 18.40 -3.07
C ARG A 192 -7.64 19.48 -2.22
N TRP A 193 -8.26 19.11 -1.11
CA TRP A 193 -8.90 20.04 -0.17
C TRP A 193 -7.85 20.93 0.52
N GLY A 194 -6.79 20.34 1.07
CA GLY A 194 -5.74 21.08 1.79
C GLY A 194 -4.93 22.04 0.92
N LEU A 195 -4.78 21.74 -0.39
CA LEU A 195 -4.06 22.62 -1.33
C LEU A 195 -4.96 23.54 -2.16
N ALA A 196 -6.28 23.46 -1.97
CA ALA A 196 -7.24 24.33 -2.64
C ALA A 196 -6.99 25.83 -2.33
N PRO A 197 -6.70 26.25 -1.07
CA PRO A 197 -6.41 27.65 -0.74
C PRO A 197 -5.19 28.21 -1.48
N LEU A 198 -4.12 27.41 -1.67
CA LEU A 198 -2.95 27.83 -2.42
C LEU A 198 -3.24 28.05 -3.91
N ARG A 199 -4.10 27.20 -4.49
CA ARG A 199 -4.55 27.39 -5.88
C ARG A 199 -5.46 28.61 -6.03
N ARG A 200 -6.25 28.92 -4.99
CA ARG A 200 -7.07 30.14 -4.95
C ARG A 200 -6.16 31.37 -4.88
N LEU A 201 -5.18 31.38 -3.99
CA LEU A 201 -4.21 32.47 -3.87
C LEU A 201 -3.48 32.74 -5.20
N ALA A 202 -3.05 31.69 -5.90
CA ALA A 202 -2.37 31.85 -7.19
C ALA A 202 -3.31 32.49 -8.25
N ARG A 203 -4.60 32.13 -8.26
CA ARG A 203 -5.57 32.72 -9.18
C ARG A 203 -5.89 34.17 -8.84
N ASP A 204 -6.04 34.48 -7.56
CA ASP A 204 -6.34 35.84 -7.08
C ASP A 204 -5.17 36.78 -7.36
N LEU A 205 -3.91 36.30 -7.31
CA LEU A 205 -2.74 37.04 -7.71
C LEU A 205 -2.76 37.41 -9.24
N VAL A 206 -3.13 36.45 -10.08
CA VAL A 206 -3.29 36.68 -11.52
C VAL A 206 -4.41 37.70 -11.81
N SER A 207 -5.50 37.64 -11.03
CA SER A 207 -6.59 38.62 -11.13
C SER A 207 -6.13 40.04 -10.77
N ILE A 208 -5.29 40.19 -9.76
CA ILE A 208 -4.69 41.47 -9.35
C ILE A 208 -3.72 42.00 -10.43
N GLU A 209 -2.90 41.11 -11.01
CA GLU A 209 -1.97 41.49 -12.11
C GLU A 209 -2.73 42.01 -13.32
N ARG A 210 -3.89 41.47 -13.65
CA ARG A 210 -4.78 41.92 -14.74
C ARG A 210 -5.53 43.20 -14.41
N GLY A 211 -5.56 43.61 -13.15
CA GLY A 211 -6.31 44.78 -12.69
C GLY A 211 -7.79 44.48 -12.33
N ASP A 212 -8.21 43.23 -12.36
CA ASP A 212 -9.60 42.81 -12.04
C ASP A 212 -9.90 42.91 -10.53
N SER A 213 -8.87 42.91 -9.70
CA SER A 213 -8.98 43.03 -8.23
C SER A 213 -7.88 43.96 -7.69
N GLU A 214 -8.17 44.59 -6.54
CA GLU A 214 -7.21 45.53 -5.93
C GLU A 214 -6.36 44.89 -4.84
N THR A 215 -6.88 43.94 -4.13
CA THR A 215 -6.25 43.28 -2.97
C THR A 215 -6.64 41.82 -2.89
N LEU A 216 -5.82 41.05 -2.21
CA LEU A 216 -6.18 39.69 -1.81
C LEU A 216 -7.27 39.75 -0.73
N GLY A 217 -8.30 38.90 -0.84
CA GLY A 217 -9.37 38.81 0.17
C GLY A 217 -8.88 38.33 1.55
N GLU A 218 -9.77 38.34 2.53
CA GLU A 218 -9.46 37.94 3.92
C GLU A 218 -9.78 36.45 4.22
N ASP A 219 -10.43 35.76 3.27
CA ASP A 219 -10.91 34.37 3.43
C ASP A 219 -9.84 33.30 3.20
N TYR A 220 -8.70 33.43 3.82
CA TYR A 220 -7.63 32.46 3.76
C TYR A 220 -7.41 31.74 5.11
N PRO A 221 -6.91 30.49 5.10
CA PRO A 221 -6.49 29.83 6.33
C PRO A 221 -5.46 30.66 7.12
N ARG A 222 -5.48 30.50 8.44
CA ARG A 222 -4.59 31.28 9.35
C ARG A 222 -3.12 31.16 9.01
N GLU A 223 -2.71 30.00 8.48
CA GLU A 223 -1.34 29.73 8.05
C GLU A 223 -0.89 30.59 6.88
N LEU A 224 -1.83 31.11 6.08
CA LEU A 224 -1.56 31.98 4.94
C LEU A 224 -1.71 33.47 5.27
N ASN A 225 -2.28 33.85 6.40
CA ASN A 225 -2.53 35.25 6.76
C ASN A 225 -1.28 36.12 6.72
N ALA A 226 -0.16 35.63 7.25
CA ALA A 226 1.10 36.38 7.20
C ALA A 226 1.58 36.62 5.76
N VAL A 227 1.39 35.63 4.88
CA VAL A 227 1.77 35.71 3.46
C VAL A 227 0.85 36.68 2.71
N THR A 228 -0.46 36.57 2.90
CA THR A 228 -1.45 37.46 2.22
C THR A 228 -1.33 38.89 2.67
N THR A 229 -1.09 39.15 3.97
CA THR A 229 -0.85 40.48 4.52
C THR A 229 0.40 41.11 3.87
N ASN A 230 1.52 40.38 3.86
CA ASN A 230 2.76 40.90 3.26
C ASN A 230 2.61 41.13 1.75
N LEU A 231 1.91 40.27 1.03
CA LEU A 231 1.59 40.45 -0.40
C LEU A 231 0.73 41.69 -0.60
N ASN A 232 -0.30 41.91 0.20
CA ASN A 232 -1.15 43.12 0.11
C ASN A 232 -0.34 44.39 0.35
N LEU A 233 0.59 44.41 1.31
CA LEU A 233 1.50 45.54 1.52
C LEU A 233 2.40 45.80 0.30
N LEU A 234 2.92 44.73 -0.30
CA LEU A 234 3.75 44.84 -1.51
C LEU A 234 2.95 45.41 -2.66
N ILE A 235 1.74 44.90 -2.93
CA ILE A 235 0.86 45.37 -3.99
C ILE A 235 0.51 46.86 -3.80
N GLN A 236 0.21 47.29 -2.58
CA GLN A 236 -0.06 48.67 -2.26
C GLN A 236 1.17 49.56 -2.49
N SER A 237 2.35 49.11 -2.12
CA SER A 237 3.60 49.83 -2.32
C SER A 237 3.90 50.03 -3.83
N GLU A 238 3.73 48.95 -4.61
CA GLU A 238 3.94 48.98 -6.07
C GLU A 238 2.97 49.95 -6.75
N ARG A 239 1.69 49.90 -6.39
CA ARG A 239 0.69 50.86 -6.92
C ARG A 239 1.00 52.31 -6.58
N LYS A 240 1.42 52.61 -5.35
CA LYS A 240 1.83 53.95 -4.94
C LYS A 240 3.06 54.44 -5.74
N GLN A 241 3.99 53.52 -6.02
CA GLN A 241 5.15 53.84 -6.81
C GLN A 241 4.78 54.14 -8.29
N GLN A 242 3.93 53.29 -8.87
CA GLN A 242 3.43 53.50 -10.24
C GLN A 242 2.65 54.81 -10.38
N GLN A 243 1.83 55.18 -9.39
CA GLN A 243 1.10 56.44 -9.37
C GLN A 243 2.06 57.62 -9.33
N ARG A 244 3.10 57.59 -8.47
CA ARG A 244 4.14 58.62 -8.43
C ARG A 244 4.85 58.76 -9.79
N TYR A 245 5.22 57.65 -10.43
CA TYR A 245 5.83 57.69 -11.74
C TYR A 245 4.92 58.37 -12.78
N ARG A 246 3.62 58.02 -12.81
CA ARG A 246 2.66 58.64 -13.71
C ARG A 246 2.53 60.15 -13.48
N THR A 247 2.45 60.60 -12.22
CA THR A 247 2.36 62.04 -11.88
C THR A 247 3.64 62.76 -12.28
N THR A 248 4.83 62.19 -11.94
CA THR A 248 6.12 62.81 -12.33
C THR A 248 6.29 62.92 -13.86
N LEU A 249 5.93 61.90 -14.62
CA LEU A 249 5.97 61.91 -16.06
C LEU A 249 4.97 62.94 -16.66
N GLY A 250 3.77 63.06 -16.04
CA GLY A 250 2.79 64.04 -16.39
C GLY A 250 3.33 65.52 -16.21
N ASP A 251 3.93 65.73 -15.03
CA ASP A 251 4.54 67.05 -14.70
C ASP A 251 5.69 67.36 -15.59
N LEU A 252 6.57 66.41 -15.94
CA LEU A 252 7.67 66.56 -16.91
C LEU A 252 7.13 66.86 -18.30
N ALA A 253 6.11 66.16 -18.77
CA ALA A 253 5.49 66.40 -20.05
C ALA A 253 4.91 67.82 -20.14
N HIS A 254 4.25 68.27 -19.04
CA HIS A 254 3.72 69.61 -18.97
C HIS A 254 4.82 70.67 -18.93
N SER A 255 5.88 70.50 -18.15
CA SER A 255 7.02 71.42 -18.06
C SER A 255 7.84 71.50 -19.33
N LEU A 256 7.89 70.44 -20.15
CA LEU A 256 8.54 70.47 -21.46
C LEU A 256 7.65 71.07 -22.55
N LYS A 257 6.35 70.97 -22.47
CA LYS A 257 5.41 71.51 -23.45
C LYS A 257 5.48 73.07 -23.52
N THR A 258 5.62 73.67 -22.32
CA THR A 258 5.69 75.17 -22.26
C THR A 258 6.94 75.76 -22.99
N PRO A 259 8.18 75.32 -22.74
CA PRO A 259 9.34 75.87 -23.46
C PRO A 259 9.33 75.50 -24.96
N LEU A 260 8.81 74.30 -25.31
CA LEU A 260 8.69 73.89 -26.70
C LEU A 260 7.68 74.78 -27.46
N ALA A 261 6.56 75.14 -26.83
CA ALA A 261 5.59 76.05 -27.41
C ALA A 261 6.19 77.50 -27.64
N VAL A 262 7.02 77.95 -26.70
CA VAL A 262 7.73 79.25 -26.86
C VAL A 262 8.73 79.18 -28.01
N ILE A 263 9.54 78.11 -28.09
CA ILE A 263 10.51 77.93 -29.19
C ILE A 263 9.78 77.81 -30.55
N GLN A 264 8.69 77.09 -30.64
CA GLN A 264 7.86 77.01 -31.85
C GLN A 264 7.26 78.36 -32.23
N GLY A 265 6.81 79.12 -31.24
CA GLY A 265 6.28 80.46 -31.43
C GLY A 265 7.36 81.43 -31.99
N GLU A 266 8.57 81.39 -31.41
CA GLU A 266 9.68 82.17 -31.89
C GLU A 266 10.15 81.76 -33.31
N MET A 267 10.18 80.47 -33.60
CA MET A 267 10.50 79.94 -34.92
C MET A 267 9.43 80.34 -35.97
N ALA A 268 8.14 80.33 -35.55
CA ALA A 268 7.07 80.81 -36.43
C ALA A 268 7.17 82.33 -36.72
N SER A 269 7.52 83.14 -35.71
CA SER A 269 7.75 84.59 -35.89
C SER A 269 8.96 84.90 -36.75
N LEU A 270 10.04 84.13 -36.67
CA LEU A 270 11.22 84.23 -37.52
C LEU A 270 10.95 83.82 -38.99
N ARG A 271 10.01 82.90 -39.22
CA ARG A 271 9.54 82.48 -40.56
C ARG A 271 8.60 83.51 -41.19
N SER A 272 7.91 84.32 -40.40
CA SER A 272 7.08 85.48 -40.84
C SER A 272 7.90 86.73 -40.90
N GLY A 273 9.18 86.68 -41.27
CA GLY A 273 10.06 87.83 -41.47
C GLY A 273 9.55 88.75 -42.55
N PRO A 274 10.10 90.00 -42.64
CA PRO A 274 9.47 91.18 -43.18
C PRO A 274 9.39 91.26 -44.75
N ASP A 275 8.65 90.36 -45.37
CA ASP A 275 8.41 90.39 -46.82
C ASP A 275 6.99 90.89 -47.21
N ASP A 276 6.13 91.25 -46.27
CA ASP A 276 4.77 91.74 -46.50
C ASP A 276 4.63 93.30 -46.33
N ALA A 277 5.77 94.00 -46.09
CA ALA A 277 5.75 95.46 -46.01
C ALA A 277 6.02 96.20 -47.35
N ALA A 278 6.18 95.47 -48.46
CA ALA A 278 6.54 96.05 -49.77
C ALA A 278 5.39 96.08 -50.84
N ALA A 279 4.16 95.59 -50.45
CA ALA A 279 3.07 95.44 -51.42
C ALA A 279 1.93 96.51 -51.27
N THR A 280 2.06 97.53 -50.40
CA THR A 280 0.98 98.54 -50.20
C THR A 280 1.41 100.01 -50.50
N ALA A 281 2.40 100.23 -51.39
CA ALA A 281 2.78 101.53 -51.76
C ALA A 281 2.87 101.71 -53.30
N SER A 282 1.85 101.28 -54.05
CA SER A 282 1.76 101.57 -55.47
C SER A 282 0.31 101.50 -55.97
N ASP A 283 -0.57 102.35 -55.38
CA ASP A 283 -1.79 102.76 -56.08
C ASP A 283 -2.37 104.04 -55.44
N VAL A 284 -1.73 105.18 -55.70
CA VAL A 284 -2.35 106.49 -55.71
C VAL A 284 -1.48 107.41 -56.62
N VAL A 285 -1.79 107.50 -57.87
CA VAL A 285 -1.94 108.64 -58.74
C VAL A 285 -2.75 108.25 -59.96
#